data_9aa10a909176874cbb042d9684737ea0
#
_entry.id   9aa10a909176874cbb042d9684737ea0
#
_cell.length_a   1.000
_cell.length_b   1.000
_cell.length_c   1.000
_cell.angle_alpha   90.00
_cell.angle_beta   90.00
_cell.angle_gamma   90.00
#
_symmetry.space_group_name_H-M   'P 1'
#
loop_
_entity.id
_entity.type
_entity.pdbx_description
1 polymer ?
#
loop_
_entity_poly.entity_id
_entity_poly.type
_entity_poly.pdbx_seq_one_letter_code
_entity_poly.pdbx_strand_id
1 'polypeptide(L)'
;MEYKGELASYEMKLRRKLDLFANVVHVNSLQGYNTRHNNLDLVIIREQTEGEYSSLEHESASGVIECLKIITREKSRRIAKFAFDYATKLGRNKVTAVHKANIMKLGDGLFLQSCAEVAELYPKIKYENIIIDNCCMQLVQNPYQFDVLVMPNLYGNIIDNLAAGLVGGAGVVPGESYSAEYVVFETGARHPFAQAVGRNIANPTAMLLSAANMLRHLNLVFHSQMVSEAVKRVIKQGKVNN
;
A
#
# COMPACT_ATOMS: atom_id res chain seq x y z
N MET A 1 -5.67 32.13 14.53
CA MET A 1 -6.65 31.54 13.60
C MET A 1 -7.22 30.30 14.28
N GLU A 2 -8.43 30.38 14.84
CA GLU A 2 -9.05 29.18 15.42
C GLU A 2 -9.35 28.20 14.28
N TYR A 3 -8.69 27.07 14.29
CA TYR A 3 -8.96 25.99 13.34
C TYR A 3 -10.29 25.33 13.75
N LYS A 4 -11.40 25.81 13.19
CA LYS A 4 -12.76 25.24 13.39
C LYS A 4 -13.08 24.17 12.35
N GLY A 5 -12.14 23.26 12.02
CA GLY A 5 -12.34 22.21 11.06
C GLY A 5 -12.07 20.82 11.65
N GLU A 6 -12.84 19.82 11.24
CA GLU A 6 -12.47 18.43 11.49
C GLU A 6 -11.14 18.14 10.77
N LEU A 7 -10.09 17.89 11.52
CA LEU A 7 -8.75 17.60 10.97
C LEU A 7 -8.70 16.29 10.18
N ALA A 8 -9.54 15.31 10.55
CA ALA A 8 -9.57 14.03 9.85
C ALA A 8 -10.22 14.13 8.48
N SER A 9 -9.53 13.65 7.44
CA SER A 9 -10.08 13.59 6.08
C SER A 9 -11.30 12.68 5.99
N TYR A 10 -12.19 12.93 5.02
CA TYR A 10 -13.36 12.08 4.76
C TYR A 10 -12.97 10.62 4.51
N GLU A 11 -11.87 10.40 3.83
CA GLU A 11 -11.32 9.05 3.59
C GLU A 11 -10.95 8.33 4.89
N MET A 12 -10.31 9.01 5.84
CA MET A 12 -9.98 8.39 7.14
C MET A 12 -11.23 8.05 7.95
N LYS A 13 -12.28 8.88 7.87
CA LYS A 13 -13.58 8.56 8.49
C LYS A 13 -14.18 7.30 7.89
N LEU A 14 -14.16 7.16 6.56
CA LEU A 14 -14.66 5.98 5.86
C LEU A 14 -13.86 4.72 6.22
N ARG A 15 -12.54 4.79 6.18
CA ARG A 15 -11.65 3.67 6.54
C ARG A 15 -11.89 3.18 7.96
N ARG A 16 -12.05 4.10 8.91
CA ARG A 16 -12.35 3.75 10.31
C ARG A 16 -13.74 3.18 10.47
N LYS A 17 -14.75 3.77 9.81
CA LYS A 17 -16.15 3.32 9.91
C LYS A 17 -16.35 1.90 9.36
N LEU A 18 -15.64 1.54 8.30
CA LEU A 18 -15.67 0.21 7.69
C LEU A 18 -14.56 -0.72 8.20
N ASP A 19 -13.75 -0.25 9.15
CA ASP A 19 -12.55 -0.93 9.66
C ASP A 19 -11.64 -1.49 8.54
N LEU A 20 -11.42 -0.70 7.49
CA LEU A 20 -10.52 -1.05 6.39
C LEU A 20 -9.07 -0.93 6.88
N PHE A 21 -8.58 -1.95 7.57
CA PHE A 21 -7.32 -1.88 8.29
C PHE A 21 -6.10 -2.19 7.43
N ALA A 22 -6.24 -3.04 6.41
CA ALA A 22 -5.14 -3.46 5.56
C ALA A 22 -5.33 -2.93 4.13
N ASN A 23 -4.40 -2.09 3.66
CA ASN A 23 -4.32 -1.74 2.25
C ASN A 23 -3.23 -2.58 1.60
N VAL A 24 -3.56 -3.21 0.49
CA VAL A 24 -2.67 -4.07 -0.30
C VAL A 24 -2.49 -3.45 -1.67
N VAL A 25 -1.25 -3.24 -2.05
CA VAL A 25 -0.86 -2.76 -3.37
C VAL A 25 0.05 -3.79 -4.01
N HIS A 26 -0.39 -4.39 -5.09
CA HIS A 26 0.39 -5.35 -5.85
C HIS A 26 1.07 -4.64 -7.02
N VAL A 27 2.38 -4.46 -6.92
CA VAL A 27 3.20 -3.72 -7.88
C VAL A 27 3.82 -4.69 -8.86
N ASN A 28 3.32 -4.66 -10.09
CA ASN A 28 3.79 -5.50 -11.18
C ASN A 28 4.24 -4.66 -12.38
N SER A 29 5.40 -5.02 -12.96
CA SER A 29 5.80 -4.50 -14.26
C SER A 29 4.86 -5.00 -15.36
N LEU A 30 4.34 -4.09 -16.19
CA LEU A 30 3.52 -4.42 -17.35
C LEU A 30 4.37 -4.35 -18.62
N GLN A 31 4.33 -5.40 -19.44
CA GLN A 31 5.02 -5.41 -20.72
C GLN A 31 4.43 -4.35 -21.66
N GLY A 32 5.29 -3.49 -22.21
CA GLY A 32 4.90 -2.39 -23.08
C GLY A 32 5.20 -1.00 -22.49
N TYR A 33 5.36 -0.91 -21.17
CA TYR A 33 5.90 0.28 -20.53
C TYR A 33 7.44 0.25 -20.51
N ASN A 34 8.03 1.38 -20.86
CA ASN A 34 9.49 1.55 -20.78
C ASN A 34 9.84 2.05 -19.36
N THR A 35 10.22 1.15 -18.49
CA THR A 35 10.58 1.44 -17.10
C THR A 35 12.00 0.97 -16.78
N ARG A 36 12.59 1.53 -15.72
CA ARG A 36 13.95 1.18 -15.28
C ARG A 36 14.08 -0.30 -14.89
N HIS A 37 13.02 -0.85 -14.27
CA HIS A 37 13.01 -2.23 -13.77
C HIS A 37 11.93 -3.03 -14.49
N ASN A 38 12.33 -4.16 -15.10
CA ASN A 38 11.43 -5.08 -15.78
C ASN A 38 11.13 -6.29 -14.89
N ASN A 39 9.95 -6.90 -15.06
CA ASN A 39 9.54 -8.09 -14.32
C ASN A 39 9.53 -7.90 -12.80
N LEU A 40 9.23 -6.69 -12.35
CA LEU A 40 9.05 -6.42 -10.92
C LEU A 40 7.73 -7.03 -10.47
N ASP A 41 7.76 -7.70 -9.33
CA ASP A 41 6.59 -8.31 -8.68
C ASP A 41 6.79 -8.27 -7.17
N LEU A 42 6.17 -7.28 -6.51
CA LEU A 42 6.19 -7.12 -5.07
C LEU A 42 4.83 -6.69 -4.52
N VAL A 43 4.58 -7.00 -3.26
CA VAL A 43 3.35 -6.65 -2.56
C VAL A 43 3.67 -5.71 -1.41
N ILE A 44 2.90 -4.63 -1.29
CA ILE A 44 2.99 -3.68 -0.19
C ILE A 44 1.73 -3.80 0.64
N ILE A 45 1.87 -4.03 1.94
CA ILE A 45 0.77 -4.13 2.90
C ILE A 45 0.94 -3.03 3.94
N ARG A 46 -0.06 -2.15 4.00
CA ARG A 46 -0.07 -0.95 4.81
C ARG A 46 -1.18 -1.04 5.86
N GLU A 47 -0.85 -0.80 7.13
CA GLU A 47 -1.84 -0.48 8.14
C GLU A 47 -2.41 0.91 7.85
N GLN A 48 -3.74 1.08 7.82
CA GLN A 48 -4.32 2.38 7.41
C GLN A 48 -5.37 2.96 8.38
N THR A 49 -5.47 2.45 9.60
CA THR A 49 -6.47 2.93 10.58
C THR A 49 -5.89 3.75 11.73
N GLU A 50 -4.58 3.78 11.89
CA GLU A 50 -3.88 4.55 12.92
C GLU A 50 -2.64 5.27 12.38
N GLY A 51 -1.77 5.77 13.23
CA GLY A 51 -0.57 6.49 12.88
C GLY A 51 -0.85 7.98 12.57
N GLU A 52 -0.02 8.58 11.75
CA GLU A 52 -0.01 10.02 11.44
C GLU A 52 -1.29 10.49 10.74
N TYR A 53 -1.93 9.62 9.95
CA TYR A 53 -3.19 9.94 9.26
C TYR A 53 -4.40 10.08 10.18
N SER A 54 -4.22 9.87 11.49
CA SER A 54 -5.27 10.17 12.48
C SER A 54 -5.52 11.66 12.65
N SER A 55 -4.62 12.52 12.15
CA SER A 55 -4.71 13.99 12.24
C SER A 55 -4.88 14.49 13.67
N LEU A 56 -4.17 13.86 14.61
CA LEU A 56 -4.17 14.26 16.02
C LEU A 56 -3.11 15.32 16.22
N GLU A 57 -3.50 16.56 16.00
CA GLU A 57 -2.62 17.73 16.10
C GLU A 57 -3.30 18.79 16.95
N HIS A 58 -2.52 19.55 17.71
CA HIS A 58 -3.00 20.73 18.44
C HIS A 58 -1.89 21.77 18.60
N GLU A 59 -2.28 23.00 18.72
CA GLU A 59 -1.39 24.10 19.03
C GLU A 59 -1.36 24.31 20.55
N SER A 60 -0.27 23.90 21.20
CA SER A 60 -0.08 24.00 22.66
C SER A 60 0.26 25.42 23.11
N ALA A 61 0.95 26.19 22.26
CA ALA A 61 1.24 27.61 22.41
C ALA A 61 1.35 28.24 21.02
N SER A 62 1.21 29.54 20.92
CA SER A 62 1.28 30.23 19.62
C SER A 62 2.56 29.88 18.85
N GLY A 63 2.41 29.26 17.68
CA GLY A 63 3.49 28.79 16.83
C GLY A 63 4.13 27.47 17.24
N VAL A 64 3.55 26.73 18.22
CA VAL A 64 4.02 25.39 18.64
C VAL A 64 2.93 24.36 18.35
N ILE A 65 3.13 23.55 17.33
CA ILE A 65 2.20 22.47 16.94
C ILE A 65 2.76 21.13 17.44
N GLU A 66 1.93 20.39 18.12
CA GLU A 66 2.21 19.02 18.57
C GLU A 66 1.39 18.02 17.76
N CYS A 67 2.05 16.96 17.28
CA CYS A 67 1.44 15.88 16.50
C CYS A 67 1.56 14.56 17.24
N LEU A 68 0.47 13.82 17.37
CA LEU A 68 0.47 12.51 17.99
C LEU A 68 0.43 11.40 16.94
N LYS A 69 1.44 10.55 16.97
CA LYS A 69 1.45 9.27 16.28
C LYS A 69 1.08 8.16 17.27
N ILE A 70 -0.05 7.51 17.06
CA ILE A 70 -0.51 6.41 17.91
C ILE A 70 -0.27 5.09 17.17
N ILE A 71 0.45 4.18 17.83
CA ILE A 71 0.67 2.80 17.40
C ILE A 71 0.20 1.88 18.53
N THR A 72 -0.66 0.92 18.20
CA THR A 72 -1.19 -0.04 19.17
C THR A 72 -0.72 -1.46 18.86
N ARG A 73 -0.54 -2.27 19.90
CA ARG A 73 -0.14 -3.69 19.77
C ARG A 73 -1.20 -4.48 18.99
N GLU A 74 -2.47 -4.23 19.27
CA GLU A 74 -3.58 -4.94 18.63
C GLU A 74 -3.54 -4.77 17.12
N LYS A 75 -3.47 -3.53 16.64
CA LYS A 75 -3.46 -3.23 15.20
C LYS A 75 -2.15 -3.65 14.53
N SER A 76 -1.02 -3.50 15.24
CA SER A 76 0.28 -3.97 14.76
C SER A 76 0.30 -5.50 14.56
N ARG A 77 -0.24 -6.26 15.51
CA ARG A 77 -0.37 -7.72 15.36
C ARG A 77 -1.36 -8.12 14.27
N ARG A 78 -2.48 -7.39 14.16
CA ARG A 78 -3.50 -7.63 13.14
C ARG A 78 -2.93 -7.46 11.74
N ILE A 79 -2.23 -6.37 11.48
CA ILE A 79 -1.64 -6.15 10.14
C ILE A 79 -0.48 -7.12 9.85
N ALA A 80 0.34 -7.44 10.85
CA ALA A 80 1.38 -8.44 10.71
C ALA A 80 0.78 -9.80 10.35
N LYS A 81 -0.22 -10.28 11.12
CA LYS A 81 -0.90 -11.54 10.82
C LYS A 81 -1.48 -11.54 9.41
N PHE A 82 -2.16 -10.46 9.02
CA PHE A 82 -2.70 -10.33 7.66
C PHE A 82 -1.60 -10.45 6.60
N ALA A 83 -0.43 -9.83 6.81
CA ALA A 83 0.67 -9.88 5.86
C ALA A 83 1.24 -11.30 5.69
N PHE A 84 1.41 -12.04 6.77
CA PHE A 84 1.87 -13.43 6.72
C PHE A 84 0.82 -14.39 6.15
N ASP A 85 -0.45 -14.22 6.47
CA ASP A 85 -1.56 -14.98 5.88
C ASP A 85 -1.64 -14.72 4.36
N TYR A 86 -1.53 -13.45 3.96
CA TYR A 86 -1.55 -13.04 2.55
C TYR A 86 -0.36 -13.61 1.79
N ALA A 87 0.84 -13.54 2.37
CA ALA A 87 2.05 -14.14 1.80
C ALA A 87 1.89 -15.66 1.63
N THR A 88 1.35 -16.34 2.63
CA THR A 88 1.09 -17.78 2.58
C THR A 88 0.10 -18.12 1.47
N LYS A 89 -1.01 -17.39 1.38
CA LYS A 89 -2.07 -17.60 0.37
C LYS A 89 -1.54 -17.44 -1.06
N LEU A 90 -0.62 -16.50 -1.27
CA LEU A 90 -0.03 -16.25 -2.59
C LEU A 90 1.24 -17.06 -2.87
N GLY A 91 1.68 -17.93 -1.96
CA GLY A 91 2.92 -18.68 -2.12
C GLY A 91 4.18 -17.80 -2.11
N ARG A 92 4.15 -16.66 -1.42
CA ARG A 92 5.29 -15.78 -1.23
C ARG A 92 6.24 -16.34 -0.18
N ASN A 93 7.52 -16.02 -0.27
CA ASN A 93 8.55 -16.64 0.55
C ASN A 93 9.13 -15.72 1.61
N LYS A 94 8.91 -14.41 1.51
CA LYS A 94 9.52 -13.43 2.39
C LYS A 94 8.59 -12.29 2.76
N VAL A 95 8.57 -11.93 4.05
CA VAL A 95 7.92 -10.73 4.58
C VAL A 95 8.97 -9.82 5.20
N THR A 96 9.01 -8.58 4.78
CA THR A 96 9.92 -7.55 5.28
C THR A 96 9.13 -6.46 6.01
N ALA A 97 9.35 -6.29 7.31
CA ALA A 97 8.76 -5.21 8.10
C ALA A 97 9.54 -3.91 7.93
N VAL A 98 8.85 -2.84 7.54
CA VAL A 98 9.47 -1.51 7.35
C VAL A 98 9.12 -0.60 8.51
N HIS A 99 10.12 0.04 9.12
CA HIS A 99 9.97 0.80 10.35
C HIS A 99 10.99 1.95 10.47
N LYS A 100 10.86 2.76 11.53
CA LYS A 100 11.85 3.77 11.96
C LYS A 100 12.18 3.62 13.46
N ALA A 101 12.28 2.39 13.96
CA ALA A 101 12.46 2.08 15.38
C ALA A 101 13.81 2.56 15.97
N ASN A 102 14.78 2.89 15.11
CA ASN A 102 16.02 3.54 15.56
C ASN A 102 15.77 4.97 16.12
N ILE A 103 14.72 5.63 15.68
CA ILE A 103 14.27 6.96 16.15
C ILE A 103 13.02 6.82 17.03
N MET A 104 11.95 6.23 16.51
CA MET A 104 10.68 6.03 17.24
C MET A 104 10.70 4.69 17.99
N LYS A 105 11.53 4.63 19.04
CA LYS A 105 11.86 3.39 19.76
C LYS A 105 10.64 2.70 20.39
N LEU A 106 9.67 3.47 20.89
CA LEU A 106 8.46 2.92 21.50
C LEU A 106 7.39 2.59 20.47
N GLY A 107 7.00 3.54 19.60
CA GLY A 107 5.93 3.33 18.62
C GLY A 107 6.30 2.31 17.54
N ASP A 108 7.31 2.63 16.72
CA ASP A 108 7.77 1.72 15.68
C ASP A 108 8.45 0.46 16.24
N GLY A 109 9.05 0.56 17.45
CA GLY A 109 9.56 -0.60 18.19
C GLY A 109 8.45 -1.59 18.55
N LEU A 110 7.28 -1.10 18.97
CA LEU A 110 6.11 -1.94 19.24
C LEU A 110 5.61 -2.65 17.97
N PHE A 111 5.55 -1.91 16.86
CA PHE A 111 5.20 -2.48 15.55
C PHE A 111 6.19 -3.59 15.15
N LEU A 112 7.49 -3.31 15.22
CA LEU A 112 8.55 -4.25 14.87
C LEU A 112 8.51 -5.51 15.74
N GLN A 113 8.35 -5.35 17.06
CA GLN A 113 8.20 -6.47 17.99
C GLN A 113 6.97 -7.32 17.64
N SER A 114 5.83 -6.67 17.34
CA SER A 114 4.59 -7.37 16.97
C SER A 114 4.76 -8.18 15.69
N CYS A 115 5.49 -7.66 14.70
CA CYS A 115 5.80 -8.39 13.47
C CYS A 115 6.70 -9.60 13.74
N ALA A 116 7.71 -9.47 14.61
CA ALA A 116 8.60 -10.56 14.98
C ALA A 116 7.84 -11.68 15.73
N GLU A 117 7.00 -11.32 16.70
CA GLU A 117 6.17 -12.29 17.44
C GLU A 117 5.24 -13.08 16.50
N VAL A 118 4.64 -12.41 15.50
CA VAL A 118 3.78 -13.07 14.52
C VAL A 118 4.60 -13.96 13.58
N ALA A 119 5.78 -13.53 13.17
CA ALA A 119 6.66 -14.29 12.27
C ALA A 119 6.99 -15.69 12.79
N GLU A 120 7.10 -15.87 14.11
CA GLU A 120 7.36 -17.17 14.75
C GLU A 120 6.27 -18.21 14.43
N LEU A 121 5.05 -17.77 14.12
CA LEU A 121 3.94 -18.64 13.75
C LEU A 121 4.01 -19.12 12.28
N TYR A 122 4.91 -18.54 11.47
CA TYR A 122 5.03 -18.82 10.04
C TYR A 122 6.45 -19.26 9.63
N PRO A 123 6.92 -20.43 10.08
CA PRO A 123 8.32 -20.87 9.91
C PRO A 123 8.73 -21.11 8.45
N LYS A 124 7.77 -21.16 7.53
CA LYS A 124 8.04 -21.30 6.09
C LYS A 124 8.28 -19.98 5.38
N ILE A 125 8.01 -18.84 6.03
CA ILE A 125 8.17 -17.51 5.46
C ILE A 125 9.39 -16.85 6.12
N LYS A 126 10.35 -16.43 5.31
CA LYS A 126 11.50 -15.69 5.81
C LYS A 126 11.04 -14.32 6.31
N TYR A 127 11.40 -13.98 7.54
CA TYR A 127 11.15 -12.65 8.11
C TYR A 127 12.41 -11.81 8.10
N GLU A 128 12.27 -10.57 7.66
CA GLU A 128 13.33 -9.54 7.72
C GLU A 128 12.72 -8.21 8.16
N ASN A 129 13.55 -7.28 8.58
CA ASN A 129 13.13 -5.90 8.83
C ASN A 129 14.12 -4.92 8.22
N ILE A 130 13.63 -3.72 7.90
CA ILE A 130 14.43 -2.66 7.29
C ILE A 130 13.93 -1.28 7.73
N ILE A 131 14.86 -0.34 7.90
CA ILE A 131 14.53 1.05 8.19
C ILE A 131 13.99 1.73 6.91
N ILE A 132 12.95 2.55 7.03
CA ILE A 132 12.21 3.15 5.90
C ILE A 132 13.09 3.88 4.90
N ASP A 133 14.04 4.69 5.35
CA ASP A 133 14.96 5.42 4.47
C ASP A 133 15.85 4.49 3.65
N ASN A 134 16.37 3.44 4.28
CA ASN A 134 17.11 2.39 3.58
C ASN A 134 16.21 1.61 2.62
N CYS A 135 14.97 1.32 3.00
CA CYS A 135 13.99 0.68 2.12
C CYS A 135 13.74 1.50 0.86
N CYS A 136 13.55 2.82 0.97
CA CYS A 136 13.38 3.72 -0.17
C CYS A 136 14.59 3.67 -1.12
N MET A 137 15.79 3.76 -0.58
CA MET A 137 17.03 3.69 -1.35
C MET A 137 17.14 2.35 -2.09
N GLN A 138 16.90 1.25 -1.38
CA GLN A 138 17.04 -0.10 -1.92
C GLN A 138 15.96 -0.46 -2.94
N LEU A 139 14.73 0.05 -2.80
CA LEU A 139 13.69 -0.10 -3.82
C LEU A 139 14.08 0.53 -5.15
N VAL A 140 14.74 1.69 -5.12
CA VAL A 140 15.22 2.35 -6.34
C VAL A 140 16.43 1.61 -6.93
N GLN A 141 17.32 1.10 -6.08
CA GLN A 141 18.56 0.44 -6.51
C GLN A 141 18.32 -0.99 -6.98
N ASN A 142 17.66 -1.81 -6.17
CA ASN A 142 17.39 -3.23 -6.42
C ASN A 142 16.05 -3.67 -5.80
N PRO A 143 14.90 -3.41 -6.43
CA PRO A 143 13.59 -3.77 -5.90
C PRO A 143 13.34 -5.29 -5.86
N TYR A 144 14.08 -6.09 -6.60
CA TYR A 144 13.87 -7.55 -6.70
C TYR A 144 14.19 -8.32 -5.42
N GLN A 145 14.88 -7.69 -4.48
CA GLN A 145 15.15 -8.28 -3.17
C GLN A 145 13.91 -8.33 -2.27
N PHE A 146 12.87 -7.56 -2.58
CA PHE A 146 11.62 -7.51 -1.81
C PHE A 146 10.57 -8.43 -2.43
N ASP A 147 9.74 -9.02 -1.56
CA ASP A 147 8.62 -9.89 -1.95
C ASP A 147 7.31 -9.34 -1.37
N VAL A 148 7.12 -9.40 -0.06
CA VAL A 148 6.02 -8.75 0.66
C VAL A 148 6.60 -7.76 1.66
N LEU A 149 6.14 -6.52 1.61
CA LEU A 149 6.49 -5.46 2.56
C LEU A 149 5.29 -5.18 3.47
N VAL A 150 5.51 -5.06 4.78
CA VAL A 150 4.48 -4.66 5.74
C VAL A 150 4.95 -3.47 6.56
N MET A 151 4.06 -2.47 6.75
CA MET A 151 4.46 -1.21 7.35
C MET A 151 3.32 -0.39 7.94
N PRO A 152 3.62 0.56 8.86
CA PRO A 152 2.69 1.57 9.33
C PRO A 152 2.19 2.50 8.21
N ASN A 153 1.18 3.28 8.55
CA ASN A 153 0.36 4.06 7.64
C ASN A 153 1.15 5.03 6.74
N LEU A 154 1.92 5.93 7.32
CA LEU A 154 2.65 6.95 6.54
C LEU A 154 3.69 6.31 5.61
N TYR A 155 4.45 5.35 6.11
CA TYR A 155 5.47 4.67 5.31
C TYR A 155 4.85 3.91 4.14
N GLY A 156 3.69 3.27 4.36
CA GLY A 156 2.96 2.60 3.30
C GLY A 156 2.58 3.56 2.17
N ASN A 157 2.07 4.73 2.49
CA ASN A 157 1.73 5.72 1.46
C ASN A 157 2.96 6.20 0.67
N ILE A 158 4.10 6.36 1.34
CA ILE A 158 5.36 6.77 0.68
C ILE A 158 5.83 5.64 -0.26
N ILE A 159 5.88 4.41 0.24
CA ILE A 159 6.37 3.26 -0.51
C ILE A 159 5.43 2.91 -1.68
N ASP A 160 4.11 3.00 -1.50
CA ASP A 160 3.13 2.79 -2.58
C ASP A 160 3.40 3.73 -3.77
N ASN A 161 3.62 5.02 -3.50
CA ASN A 161 3.91 6.01 -4.53
C ASN A 161 5.27 5.80 -5.19
N LEU A 162 6.30 5.48 -4.39
CA LEU A 162 7.63 5.19 -4.91
C LEU A 162 7.59 3.97 -5.82
N ALA A 163 6.98 2.88 -5.37
CA ALA A 163 6.89 1.64 -6.11
C ALA A 163 6.02 1.78 -7.39
N ALA A 164 4.93 2.56 -7.32
CA ALA A 164 4.15 2.90 -8.52
C ALA A 164 5.03 3.61 -9.57
N GLY A 165 5.91 4.52 -9.15
CA GLY A 165 6.87 5.18 -10.03
C GLY A 165 7.84 4.22 -10.72
N LEU A 166 8.20 3.10 -10.09
CA LEU A 166 9.09 2.09 -10.67
C LEU A 166 8.46 1.31 -11.83
N VAL A 167 7.13 1.25 -11.92
CA VAL A 167 6.40 0.43 -12.91
C VAL A 167 5.58 1.24 -13.91
N GLY A 168 5.66 2.57 -13.89
CA GLY A 168 5.00 3.43 -14.87
C GLY A 168 4.04 4.48 -14.28
N GLY A 169 3.95 4.57 -12.97
CA GLY A 169 3.18 5.61 -12.24
C GLY A 169 1.89 5.13 -11.61
N ALA A 170 1.19 6.07 -10.96
CA ALA A 170 -0.03 5.81 -10.21
C ALA A 170 -1.17 5.22 -11.05
N GLY A 171 -1.20 5.54 -12.35
CA GLY A 171 -2.25 5.08 -13.27
C GLY A 171 -2.18 3.60 -13.64
N VAL A 172 -1.16 2.85 -13.19
CA VAL A 172 -0.98 1.44 -13.60
C VAL A 172 -1.04 0.44 -12.44
N VAL A 173 -1.09 0.90 -11.21
CA VAL A 173 -1.01 0.03 -10.01
C VAL A 173 -2.37 -0.07 -9.34
N PRO A 174 -2.98 -1.28 -9.28
CA PRO A 174 -4.22 -1.51 -8.54
C PRO A 174 -3.96 -1.64 -7.03
N GLY A 175 -4.99 -1.36 -6.23
CA GLY A 175 -4.96 -1.51 -4.79
C GLY A 175 -6.26 -2.11 -4.25
N GLU A 176 -6.17 -2.64 -3.05
CA GLU A 176 -7.27 -3.29 -2.33
C GLU A 176 -7.22 -2.90 -0.86
N SER A 177 -8.34 -2.51 -0.28
CA SER A 177 -8.44 -2.22 1.16
C SER A 177 -9.37 -3.23 1.84
N TYR A 178 -8.86 -3.92 2.84
CA TYR A 178 -9.52 -5.05 3.49
C TYR A 178 -10.01 -4.71 4.90
N SER A 179 -11.20 -5.18 5.21
CA SER A 179 -11.70 -5.37 6.58
C SER A 179 -12.12 -6.84 6.79
N ALA A 180 -12.72 -7.14 7.94
CA ALA A 180 -13.31 -8.46 8.17
C ALA A 180 -14.53 -8.73 7.28
N GLU A 181 -15.29 -7.69 6.93
CA GLU A 181 -16.57 -7.79 6.21
C GLU A 181 -16.52 -7.21 4.79
N TYR A 182 -15.60 -6.28 4.52
CA TYR A 182 -15.57 -5.52 3.29
C TYR A 182 -14.21 -5.58 2.61
N VAL A 183 -14.22 -5.54 1.30
CA VAL A 183 -13.04 -5.27 0.47
C VAL A 183 -13.37 -4.14 -0.49
N VAL A 184 -12.57 -3.09 -0.48
CA VAL A 184 -12.70 -1.96 -1.40
C VAL A 184 -11.59 -2.06 -2.44
N PHE A 185 -11.97 -2.10 -3.71
CA PHE A 185 -11.05 -2.13 -4.85
C PHE A 185 -10.86 -0.72 -5.40
N GLU A 186 -9.64 -0.26 -5.43
CA GLU A 186 -9.28 1.12 -5.76
C GLU A 186 -7.92 1.17 -6.47
N THR A 187 -7.46 2.35 -6.87
CA THR A 187 -6.08 2.50 -7.37
C THR A 187 -5.08 2.42 -6.21
N GLY A 188 -3.92 1.82 -6.44
CA GLY A 188 -2.89 1.62 -5.41
C GLY A 188 -2.27 2.94 -4.93
N ALA A 189 -1.95 3.83 -5.86
CA ALA A 189 -1.49 5.19 -5.57
C ALA A 189 -2.59 6.19 -5.95
N ARG A 190 -2.90 7.12 -5.06
CA ARG A 190 -4.02 8.06 -5.24
C ARG A 190 -3.52 9.46 -5.52
N HIS A 191 -3.89 9.98 -6.68
CA HIS A 191 -3.65 11.35 -7.06
C HIS A 191 -4.93 11.96 -7.62
N PRO A 192 -5.41 13.08 -7.10
CA PRO A 192 -6.67 13.71 -7.55
C PRO A 192 -6.50 14.41 -8.89
N PHE A 193 -5.70 14.06 -9.76
CA PHE A 193 -5.37 14.63 -11.08
C PHE A 193 -6.44 15.59 -11.65
N ALA A 194 -6.86 16.57 -10.87
CA ALA A 194 -7.95 17.51 -11.18
C ALA A 194 -7.72 18.28 -12.49
N GLN A 195 -6.47 18.52 -12.83
CA GLN A 195 -6.07 19.19 -14.06
C GLN A 195 -6.38 18.38 -15.32
N ALA A 196 -6.63 17.08 -15.21
CA ALA A 196 -6.97 16.18 -16.31
C ALA A 196 -8.47 16.12 -16.62
N VAL A 197 -9.31 16.73 -15.78
CA VAL A 197 -10.77 16.71 -15.96
C VAL A 197 -11.14 17.31 -17.32
N GLY A 198 -11.92 16.57 -18.12
CA GLY A 198 -12.33 16.97 -19.48
C GLY A 198 -11.26 16.85 -20.56
N ARG A 199 -10.01 16.47 -20.22
CA ARG A 199 -8.91 16.39 -21.19
C ARG A 199 -8.72 15.00 -21.80
N ASN A 200 -9.40 13.97 -21.28
CA ASN A 200 -9.30 12.56 -21.70
C ASN A 200 -7.87 12.00 -21.73
N ILE A 201 -7.04 12.40 -20.77
CA ILE A 201 -5.63 11.99 -20.65
C ILE A 201 -5.34 11.11 -19.43
N ALA A 202 -6.33 10.84 -18.57
CA ALA A 202 -6.15 9.96 -17.40
C ALA A 202 -5.98 8.50 -17.85
N ASN A 203 -4.96 7.83 -17.30
CA ASN A 203 -4.72 6.41 -17.57
C ASN A 203 -5.69 5.53 -16.76
N PRO A 204 -6.57 4.74 -17.38
CA PRO A 204 -7.55 3.92 -16.68
C PRO A 204 -7.01 2.55 -16.23
N THR A 205 -5.77 2.20 -16.53
CA THR A 205 -5.20 0.86 -16.35
C THR A 205 -5.33 0.38 -14.90
N ALA A 206 -4.98 1.21 -13.93
CA ALA A 206 -5.05 0.85 -12.50
C ALA A 206 -6.49 0.49 -12.09
N MET A 207 -7.48 1.27 -12.53
CA MET A 207 -8.89 1.03 -12.20
C MET A 207 -9.44 -0.23 -12.89
N LEU A 208 -9.07 -0.47 -14.15
CA LEU A 208 -9.46 -1.69 -14.87
C LEU A 208 -8.85 -2.95 -14.22
N LEU A 209 -7.59 -2.88 -13.78
CA LEU A 209 -6.96 -3.97 -13.06
C LEU A 209 -7.58 -4.17 -11.67
N SER A 210 -7.96 -3.08 -10.97
CA SER A 210 -8.70 -3.17 -9.71
C SER A 210 -10.06 -3.84 -9.90
N ALA A 211 -10.78 -3.53 -10.98
CA ALA A 211 -12.03 -4.21 -11.33
C ALA A 211 -11.80 -5.70 -11.65
N ALA A 212 -10.71 -6.05 -12.33
CA ALA A 212 -10.33 -7.45 -12.56
C ALA A 212 -10.05 -8.20 -11.24
N ASN A 213 -9.37 -7.54 -10.29
CA ASN A 213 -9.13 -8.10 -8.94
C ASN A 213 -10.44 -8.29 -8.18
N MET A 214 -11.38 -7.34 -8.26
CA MET A 214 -12.73 -7.48 -7.69
C MET A 214 -13.46 -8.70 -8.26
N LEU A 215 -13.44 -8.88 -9.57
CA LEU A 215 -14.05 -10.05 -10.21
C LEU A 215 -13.40 -11.36 -9.72
N ARG A 216 -12.09 -11.38 -9.55
CA ARG A 216 -11.37 -12.53 -9.00
C ARG A 216 -11.77 -12.82 -7.55
N HIS A 217 -11.91 -11.79 -6.74
CA HIS A 217 -12.35 -11.91 -5.35
C HIS A 217 -13.76 -12.51 -5.25
N LEU A 218 -14.65 -12.16 -6.17
CA LEU A 218 -15.99 -12.73 -6.31
C LEU A 218 -16.01 -14.11 -6.95
N ASN A 219 -14.85 -14.76 -7.13
CA ASN A 219 -14.68 -16.05 -7.79
C ASN A 219 -15.11 -16.08 -9.28
N LEU A 220 -15.21 -14.92 -9.91
CA LEU A 220 -15.48 -14.77 -11.35
C LEU A 220 -14.14 -14.77 -12.13
N VAL A 221 -13.37 -15.85 -11.96
CA VAL A 221 -11.97 -15.96 -12.44
C VAL A 221 -11.85 -15.76 -13.94
N PHE A 222 -12.75 -16.37 -14.73
CA PHE A 222 -12.76 -16.22 -16.19
C PHE A 222 -12.91 -14.76 -16.63
N HIS A 223 -13.87 -14.03 -16.05
CA HIS A 223 -14.09 -12.60 -16.37
C HIS A 223 -12.92 -11.72 -15.93
N SER A 224 -12.35 -12.00 -14.75
CA SER A 224 -11.14 -11.34 -14.28
C SER A 224 -9.97 -11.50 -15.26
N GLN A 225 -9.73 -12.70 -15.74
CA GLN A 225 -8.68 -12.99 -16.72
C GLN A 225 -8.92 -12.27 -18.03
N MET A 226 -10.14 -12.30 -18.56
CA MET A 226 -10.49 -11.59 -19.80
C MET A 226 -10.15 -10.10 -19.71
N VAL A 227 -10.54 -9.43 -18.61
CA VAL A 227 -10.27 -7.99 -18.44
C VAL A 227 -8.77 -7.74 -18.32
N SER A 228 -8.09 -8.47 -17.44
CA SER A 228 -6.66 -8.25 -17.19
C SER A 228 -5.78 -8.54 -18.41
N GLU A 229 -6.08 -9.60 -19.16
CA GLU A 229 -5.37 -9.94 -20.40
C GLU A 229 -5.63 -8.94 -21.52
N ALA A 230 -6.87 -8.46 -21.64
CA ALA A 230 -7.20 -7.41 -22.63
C ALA A 230 -6.40 -6.14 -22.36
N VAL A 231 -6.36 -5.67 -21.10
CA VAL A 231 -5.56 -4.51 -20.68
C VAL A 231 -4.08 -4.72 -21.01
N LYS A 232 -3.49 -5.83 -20.58
CA LYS A 232 -2.09 -6.16 -20.82
C LYS A 232 -1.77 -6.23 -22.32
N ARG A 233 -2.67 -6.78 -23.12
CA ARG A 233 -2.51 -6.89 -24.58
C ARG A 233 -2.48 -5.52 -25.26
N VAL A 234 -3.39 -4.61 -24.87
CA VAL A 234 -3.46 -3.25 -25.42
C VAL A 234 -2.18 -2.48 -25.11
N ILE A 235 -1.67 -2.57 -23.87
CA ILE A 235 -0.43 -1.92 -23.46
C ILE A 235 0.75 -2.50 -24.25
N LYS A 236 0.88 -3.83 -24.32
CA LYS A 236 1.96 -4.51 -25.05
C LYS A 236 1.97 -4.16 -26.54
N GLN A 237 0.83 -3.89 -27.14
CA GLN A 237 0.74 -3.51 -28.56
C GLN A 237 1.10 -2.04 -28.81
N GLY A 238 1.36 -1.25 -27.75
CA GLY A 238 1.68 0.19 -27.90
C GLY A 238 0.55 1.03 -28.46
N LYS A 239 -0.70 0.58 -28.34
CA LYS A 239 -1.88 1.30 -28.85
C LYS A 239 -2.34 2.45 -27.95
N VAL A 240 -1.77 2.56 -26.77
CA VAL A 240 -1.94 3.67 -25.83
C VAL A 240 -0.57 4.25 -25.54
N ASN A 241 -0.45 5.55 -25.75
CA ASN A 241 0.74 6.30 -25.35
C ASN A 241 0.63 6.64 -23.86
N ASN A 242 1.76 6.60 -23.17
CA ASN A 242 1.91 7.11 -21.80
C ASN A 242 1.89 8.64 -21.79
#